data_90fee12b8cc848eee98e0cb903dbf5a3
#
_entry.id   90fee12b8cc848eee98e0cb903dbf5a3
#
_cell.length_a   1.000
_cell.length_b   1.000
_cell.length_c   1.000
_cell.angle_alpha   90.00
_cell.angle_beta   90.00
_cell.angle_gamma   90.00
#
_symmetry.space_group_name_H-M   'P 1'
#
loop_
_entity.id
_entity.type
_entity.pdbx_description
1 polymer ?
#
loop_
_entity_poly.entity_id
_entity_poly.type
_entity_poly.pdbx_seq_one_letter_code
_entity_poly.pdbx_strand_id
1 'polypeptide(L)'
;DYVYGRGTTDDKGPVMEALYAMKLLRDSGVKLNKRVRLIMGCNEENGSRCMEHYNEVAEELSCGFTPDANYPCIHGEKGMLGMLATSKNTKIISINGGFVFNAVCDACTAEIPAEEGLKDRLEAAFAETKLQEYKVTEEDGKITIYAKGVSAHASTPAFGVNAAGVIFDCLAKAG
;
A
#
# COMPACT_ATOMS: atom_id res chain seq x y z
N ASP A 1 26.12 3.36 -15.84
CA ASP A 1 26.22 2.60 -14.58
C ASP A 1 24.94 2.81 -13.78
N TYR A 2 24.50 1.75 -13.07
CA TYR A 2 23.31 1.78 -12.21
C TYR A 2 23.72 1.55 -10.76
N VAL A 3 23.06 2.24 -9.83
CA VAL A 3 23.23 2.03 -8.39
C VAL A 3 21.97 1.33 -7.85
N TYR A 4 22.15 0.15 -7.28
CA TYR A 4 21.06 -0.64 -6.71
C TYR A 4 21.13 -0.63 -5.19
N GLY A 5 20.01 -0.34 -4.54
CA GLY A 5 19.92 -0.37 -3.09
C GLY A 5 18.61 0.22 -2.56
N ARG A 6 18.32 -0.02 -1.28
CA ARG A 6 17.14 0.55 -0.63
C ARG A 6 17.21 2.08 -0.65
N GLY A 7 16.15 2.70 -1.20
CA GLY A 7 15.99 4.15 -1.22
C GLY A 7 16.81 4.86 -2.32
N THR A 8 17.41 4.15 -3.29
CA THR A 8 18.14 4.81 -4.38
C THR A 8 17.23 5.68 -5.26
N THR A 9 15.99 5.27 -5.47
CA THR A 9 14.97 6.03 -6.20
C THR A 9 14.05 6.76 -5.23
N ASP A 10 13.63 6.09 -4.18
CA ASP A 10 12.68 6.58 -3.20
C ASP A 10 13.30 6.51 -1.79
N ASP A 11 13.82 7.62 -1.25
CA ASP A 11 13.94 8.96 -1.85
C ASP A 11 15.36 9.54 -1.65
N LYS A 12 16.40 8.72 -1.45
CA LYS A 12 17.79 9.19 -1.23
C LYS A 12 18.40 9.83 -2.47
N GLY A 13 18.05 9.33 -3.67
CA GLY A 13 18.47 9.93 -4.94
C GLY A 13 18.04 11.39 -5.04
N PRO A 14 16.73 11.68 -5.05
CA PRO A 14 16.19 13.03 -5.08
C PRO A 14 16.68 13.95 -3.94
N VAL A 15 16.87 13.41 -2.71
CA VAL A 15 17.46 14.17 -1.60
C VAL A 15 18.88 14.61 -1.95
N MET A 16 19.70 13.73 -2.53
CA MET A 16 21.07 14.06 -2.94
C MET A 16 21.08 15.06 -4.12
N GLU A 17 20.18 14.93 -5.08
CA GLU A 17 20.01 15.88 -6.18
C GLU A 17 19.70 17.28 -5.64
N ALA A 18 18.74 17.40 -4.71
CA ALA A 18 18.40 18.66 -4.08
C ALA A 18 19.60 19.27 -3.32
N LEU A 19 20.32 18.45 -2.55
CA LEU A 19 21.51 18.89 -1.81
C LEU A 19 22.60 19.43 -2.74
N TYR A 20 22.88 18.71 -3.83
CA TYR A 20 23.89 19.14 -4.80
C TYR A 20 23.44 20.37 -5.59
N ALA A 21 22.16 20.52 -5.91
CA ALA A 21 21.63 21.72 -6.51
C ALA A 21 21.83 22.95 -5.59
N MET A 22 21.57 22.81 -4.29
CA MET A 22 21.84 23.87 -3.30
C MET A 22 23.35 24.18 -3.22
N LYS A 23 24.20 23.15 -3.26
CA LYS A 23 25.66 23.32 -3.28
C LYS A 23 26.11 24.11 -4.53
N LEU A 24 25.61 23.76 -5.70
CA LEU A 24 25.92 24.44 -6.96
C LEU A 24 25.51 25.92 -6.91
N LEU A 25 24.31 26.23 -6.41
CA LEU A 25 23.86 27.62 -6.21
C LEU A 25 24.81 28.41 -5.30
N ARG A 26 25.23 27.82 -4.20
CA ARG A 26 26.18 28.44 -3.26
C ARG A 26 27.53 28.68 -3.93
N ASP A 27 28.06 27.65 -4.61
CA ASP A 27 29.41 27.68 -5.19
C ASP A 27 29.49 28.61 -6.43
N SER A 28 28.35 28.82 -7.12
CA SER A 28 28.26 29.79 -8.23
C SER A 28 28.20 31.25 -7.78
N GLY A 29 28.11 31.52 -6.48
CA GLY A 29 28.08 32.88 -5.94
C GLY A 29 26.78 33.64 -6.21
N VAL A 30 25.73 32.98 -6.68
CA VAL A 30 24.40 33.59 -6.87
C VAL A 30 23.86 34.10 -5.54
N LYS A 31 23.51 35.38 -5.49
CA LYS A 31 22.84 35.97 -4.33
C LYS A 31 21.35 35.66 -4.37
N LEU A 32 20.93 34.83 -3.44
CA LEU A 32 19.51 34.52 -3.27
C LEU A 32 18.83 35.62 -2.41
N ASN A 33 17.62 35.98 -2.76
CA ASN A 33 16.79 36.92 -1.97
C ASN A 33 15.91 36.21 -0.92
N LYS A 34 15.97 34.88 -0.85
CA LYS A 34 15.29 34.06 0.13
C LYS A 34 16.22 32.98 0.65
N ARG A 35 15.97 32.53 1.87
CA ARG A 35 16.64 31.35 2.42
C ARG A 35 16.08 30.09 1.77
N VAL A 36 16.97 29.23 1.30
CA VAL A 36 16.63 27.87 0.81
C VAL A 36 16.86 26.88 1.94
N ARG A 37 15.92 25.98 2.16
CA ARG A 37 15.95 24.98 3.21
C ARG A 37 15.66 23.62 2.61
N LEU A 38 16.53 22.65 2.87
CA LEU A 38 16.27 21.23 2.61
C LEU A 38 15.66 20.64 3.89
N ILE A 39 14.49 20.06 3.77
CA ILE A 39 13.76 19.43 4.87
C ILE A 39 13.70 17.94 4.58
N MET A 40 14.15 17.11 5.51
CA MET A 40 14.11 15.65 5.40
C MET A 40 13.22 15.10 6.49
N GLY A 41 12.07 14.56 6.09
CA GLY A 41 11.16 13.87 6.98
C GLY A 41 11.62 12.45 7.30
N CYS A 42 11.00 11.81 8.27
CA CYS A 42 11.37 10.46 8.72
C CYS A 42 10.21 9.45 8.73
N ASN A 43 9.00 9.86 8.39
CA ASN A 43 7.85 8.95 8.38
C ASN A 43 6.80 9.29 7.29
N GLU A 44 7.26 9.59 6.10
CA GLU A 44 6.40 9.89 4.94
C GLU A 44 5.41 8.75 4.71
N GLU A 45 5.88 7.51 4.62
CA GLU A 45 5.10 6.28 4.38
C GLU A 45 4.04 5.95 5.46
N ASN A 46 4.11 6.62 6.61
CA ASN A 46 3.23 6.42 7.75
C ASN A 46 2.44 7.67 8.16
N GLY A 47 2.17 8.56 7.18
CA GLY A 47 1.31 9.72 7.34
C GLY A 47 2.03 11.00 7.77
N SER A 48 3.33 11.13 7.54
CA SER A 48 4.11 12.39 7.59
C SER A 48 3.97 13.22 8.87
N ARG A 49 3.72 12.61 10.03
CA ARG A 49 3.58 13.33 11.31
C ARG A 49 4.81 14.16 11.69
N CYS A 50 5.98 13.80 11.19
CA CYS A 50 7.18 14.62 11.34
C CYS A 50 7.04 15.99 10.68
N MET A 51 6.31 16.08 9.57
CA MET A 51 6.04 17.35 8.88
C MET A 51 4.94 18.16 9.58
N GLU A 52 3.94 17.51 10.18
CA GLU A 52 2.97 18.17 11.04
C GLU A 52 3.70 18.90 12.19
N HIS A 53 4.53 18.16 12.92
CA HIS A 53 5.33 18.75 14.00
C HIS A 53 6.29 19.85 13.52
N TYR A 54 6.94 19.64 12.36
CA TYR A 54 7.80 20.67 11.78
C TYR A 54 7.04 21.97 11.52
N ASN A 55 5.82 21.90 10.98
CA ASN A 55 4.98 23.06 10.69
C ASN A 55 4.50 23.79 11.96
N GLU A 56 4.42 23.09 13.10
CA GLU A 56 4.05 23.71 14.39
C GLU A 56 5.20 24.53 14.99
N VAL A 57 6.46 24.11 14.76
CA VAL A 57 7.63 24.68 15.46
C VAL A 57 8.56 25.51 14.56
N ALA A 58 8.44 25.39 13.25
CA ALA A 58 9.30 26.06 12.30
C ALA A 58 8.66 27.34 11.73
N GLU A 59 9.50 28.20 11.16
CA GLU A 59 9.04 29.37 10.44
C GLU A 59 8.23 28.96 9.18
N GLU A 60 7.20 29.73 8.91
CA GLU A 60 6.35 29.54 7.72
C GLU A 60 7.17 29.56 6.42
N LEU A 61 6.85 28.65 5.51
CA LEU A 61 7.48 28.53 4.21
C LEU A 61 6.73 29.37 3.18
N SER A 62 7.46 30.19 2.42
CA SER A 62 6.83 30.98 1.34
C SER A 62 6.41 30.10 0.15
N CYS A 63 7.17 29.06 -0.15
CA CYS A 63 6.92 28.06 -1.19
C CYS A 63 7.87 26.89 -0.99
N GLY A 64 7.55 25.78 -1.63
CA GLY A 64 8.36 24.57 -1.63
C GLY A 64 7.93 23.60 -2.72
N PHE A 65 8.68 22.55 -2.92
CA PHE A 65 8.33 21.40 -3.72
C PHE A 65 8.92 20.14 -3.11
N THR A 66 8.30 19.01 -3.40
CA THR A 66 8.76 17.69 -2.97
C THR A 66 9.20 16.93 -4.22
N PRO A 67 10.49 16.56 -4.34
CA PRO A 67 11.00 15.85 -5.52
C PRO A 67 10.78 14.33 -5.41
N ASP A 68 9.58 13.91 -5.02
CA ASP A 68 9.19 12.53 -4.76
C ASP A 68 8.16 12.02 -5.78
N ALA A 69 8.35 12.36 -7.04
CA ALA A 69 7.47 11.93 -8.12
C ALA A 69 8.15 12.11 -9.50
N ASN A 70 7.43 11.70 -10.54
CA ASN A 70 7.90 11.86 -11.91
C ASN A 70 7.85 13.32 -12.39
N TYR A 71 8.77 13.69 -13.29
CA TYR A 71 8.79 14.98 -13.96
C TYR A 71 7.75 15.05 -15.10
N PRO A 72 7.33 16.28 -15.50
CA PRO A 72 7.84 17.58 -15.07
C PRO A 72 7.20 18.12 -13.78
N CYS A 73 5.94 17.83 -13.52
CA CYS A 73 5.24 18.32 -12.33
C CYS A 73 3.94 17.53 -12.13
N ILE A 74 3.75 17.03 -10.93
CA ILE A 74 2.47 16.43 -10.52
C ILE A 74 1.59 17.55 -9.95
N HIS A 75 0.42 17.72 -10.53
CA HIS A 75 -0.55 18.76 -10.16
C HIS A 75 -1.89 18.18 -9.65
N GLY A 76 -2.00 16.87 -9.55
CA GLY A 76 -3.18 16.18 -9.07
C GLY A 76 -2.83 14.79 -8.57
N GLU A 77 -3.45 14.38 -7.50
CA GLU A 77 -3.24 13.09 -6.84
C GLU A 77 -4.56 12.34 -6.68
N LYS A 78 -4.49 11.02 -6.57
CA LYS A 78 -5.65 10.20 -6.22
C LYS A 78 -5.97 10.40 -4.74
N GLY A 79 -7.25 10.56 -4.42
CA GLY A 79 -7.69 10.57 -3.03
C GLY A 79 -7.44 9.22 -2.34
N MET A 80 -7.14 9.26 -1.05
CA MET A 80 -7.05 8.08 -0.20
C MET A 80 -8.27 7.99 0.70
N LEU A 81 -8.85 6.80 0.81
CA LEU A 81 -9.95 6.50 1.73
C LEU A 81 -9.62 5.23 2.51
N GLY A 82 -9.37 5.40 3.80
CA GLY A 82 -9.25 4.28 4.74
C GLY A 82 -10.58 4.02 5.44
N MET A 83 -11.03 2.78 5.44
CA MET A 83 -12.26 2.37 6.12
C MET A 83 -12.02 1.16 6.99
N LEU A 84 -12.66 1.14 8.16
CA LEU A 84 -12.77 -0.03 9.03
C LEU A 84 -14.19 -0.57 8.94
N ALA A 85 -14.36 -1.77 8.40
CA ALA A 85 -15.62 -2.48 8.41
C ALA A 85 -15.65 -3.49 9.55
N THR A 86 -16.70 -3.48 10.35
CA THR A 86 -16.92 -4.45 11.44
C THR A 86 -18.27 -5.10 11.29
N SER A 87 -18.37 -6.40 11.60
CA SER A 87 -19.63 -7.13 11.63
C SER A 87 -19.73 -7.92 12.94
N LYS A 88 -20.94 -7.91 13.53
CA LYS A 88 -21.28 -8.73 14.69
C LYS A 88 -21.94 -10.05 14.28
N ASN A 89 -22.47 -10.12 13.07
CA ASN A 89 -23.18 -11.27 12.52
C ASN A 89 -22.37 -11.85 11.35
N THR A 90 -21.30 -12.57 11.68
CA THR A 90 -20.51 -13.26 10.67
C THR A 90 -20.34 -14.73 11.05
N LYS A 91 -20.37 -15.60 10.04
CA LYS A 91 -19.95 -16.98 10.17
C LYS A 91 -18.42 -17.16 10.04
N ILE A 92 -17.69 -16.08 9.74
CA ILE A 92 -16.22 -16.13 9.64
C ILE A 92 -15.63 -16.24 11.05
N ILE A 93 -14.89 -17.32 11.30
CA ILE A 93 -14.19 -17.57 12.55
C ILE A 93 -12.93 -16.69 12.62
N SER A 94 -12.15 -16.70 11.54
CA SER A 94 -10.96 -15.86 11.39
C SER A 94 -10.73 -15.50 9.94
N ILE A 95 -10.09 -14.36 9.70
CA ILE A 95 -9.55 -13.98 8.40
C ILE A 95 -8.27 -13.20 8.60
N ASN A 96 -7.21 -13.62 7.90
CA ASN A 96 -5.89 -13.01 8.01
C ASN A 96 -5.28 -12.86 6.61
N GLY A 97 -4.87 -11.64 6.26
CA GLY A 97 -4.25 -11.36 4.97
C GLY A 97 -3.86 -9.89 4.85
N GLY A 98 -2.96 -9.62 3.91
CA GLY A 98 -2.39 -8.29 3.70
C GLY A 98 -1.38 -7.91 4.79
N PHE A 99 -0.31 -7.23 4.38
CA PHE A 99 0.75 -6.80 5.30
C PHE A 99 0.80 -5.29 5.47
N VAL A 100 0.38 -4.55 4.45
CA VAL A 100 0.42 -3.08 4.41
C VAL A 100 -0.83 -2.50 3.74
N PHE A 101 -1.23 -1.30 4.14
CA PHE A 101 -2.45 -0.66 3.65
C PHE A 101 -2.34 -0.15 2.21
N ASN A 102 -1.13 0.12 1.74
CA ASN A 102 -0.87 0.64 0.40
C ASN A 102 -0.58 -0.46 -0.65
N ALA A 103 -0.87 -1.72 -0.33
CA ALA A 103 -0.73 -2.83 -1.28
C ALA A 103 -2.00 -3.69 -1.37
N VAL A 104 -2.25 -4.23 -2.57
CA VAL A 104 -3.27 -5.25 -2.80
C VAL A 104 -2.91 -6.51 -2.03
N CYS A 105 -3.85 -7.05 -1.27
CA CYS A 105 -3.68 -8.28 -0.49
C CYS A 105 -3.39 -9.47 -1.42
N ASP A 106 -2.15 -9.94 -1.41
CA ASP A 106 -1.65 -11.02 -2.28
C ASP A 106 -1.76 -12.42 -1.67
N ALA A 107 -2.01 -12.51 -0.37
CA ALA A 107 -2.29 -13.78 0.29
C ALA A 107 -3.28 -13.57 1.43
N CYS A 108 -4.23 -14.49 1.55
CA CYS A 108 -5.24 -14.46 2.60
C CYS A 108 -5.63 -15.87 3.03
N THR A 109 -5.85 -16.04 4.34
CA THR A 109 -6.40 -17.27 4.92
C THR A 109 -7.66 -16.93 5.70
N ALA A 110 -8.73 -17.71 5.52
CA ALA A 110 -9.96 -17.60 6.27
C ALA A 110 -10.38 -18.94 6.84
N GLU A 111 -11.00 -18.93 8.02
CA GLU A 111 -11.64 -20.09 8.64
C GLU A 111 -13.13 -19.80 8.82
N ILE A 112 -13.96 -20.79 8.48
CA ILE A 112 -15.41 -20.76 8.63
C ILE A 112 -15.89 -22.09 9.21
N PRO A 113 -17.07 -22.18 9.85
CA PRO A 113 -17.68 -23.45 10.22
C PRO A 113 -17.96 -24.30 8.98
N ALA A 114 -17.75 -25.62 9.11
CA ALA A 114 -18.15 -26.55 8.05
C ALA A 114 -19.67 -26.71 8.02
N GLU A 115 -20.24 -26.69 6.83
CA GLU A 115 -21.64 -26.99 6.54
C GLU A 115 -21.70 -28.00 5.39
N GLU A 116 -22.73 -28.84 5.36
CA GLU A 116 -22.87 -29.89 4.34
C GLU A 116 -22.81 -29.33 2.91
N GLY A 117 -21.91 -29.87 2.10
CA GLY A 117 -21.70 -29.46 0.72
C GLY A 117 -21.09 -28.07 0.50
N LEU A 118 -20.73 -27.33 1.58
CA LEU A 118 -20.17 -25.99 1.46
C LEU A 118 -18.77 -26.02 0.85
N LYS A 119 -17.95 -27.01 1.19
CA LYS A 119 -16.63 -27.21 0.61
C LYS A 119 -16.68 -27.32 -0.90
N ASP A 120 -17.55 -28.19 -1.44
CA ASP A 120 -17.67 -28.41 -2.89
C ASP A 120 -18.14 -27.14 -3.62
N ARG A 121 -19.09 -26.39 -3.01
CA ARG A 121 -19.53 -25.11 -3.56
C ARG A 121 -18.41 -24.07 -3.59
N LEU A 122 -17.59 -24.03 -2.54
CA LEU A 122 -16.43 -23.15 -2.49
C LEU A 122 -15.39 -23.55 -3.54
N GLU A 123 -15.03 -24.83 -3.66
CA GLU A 123 -14.09 -25.29 -4.68
C GLU A 123 -14.58 -24.93 -6.09
N ALA A 124 -15.87 -25.10 -6.38
CA ALA A 124 -16.46 -24.69 -7.65
C ALA A 124 -16.36 -23.17 -7.87
N ALA A 125 -16.65 -22.36 -6.84
CA ALA A 125 -16.52 -20.90 -6.94
C ALA A 125 -15.07 -20.44 -7.17
N PHE A 126 -14.11 -21.07 -6.47
CA PHE A 126 -12.69 -20.76 -6.62
C PHE A 126 -12.12 -21.18 -7.99
N ALA A 127 -12.60 -22.26 -8.58
CA ALA A 127 -12.16 -22.71 -9.90
C ALA A 127 -12.41 -21.69 -11.03
N GLU A 128 -13.36 -20.74 -10.82
CA GLU A 128 -13.66 -19.67 -11.77
C GLU A 128 -12.81 -18.40 -11.57
N THR A 129 -11.91 -18.39 -10.58
CA THR A 129 -11.16 -17.20 -10.20
C THR A 129 -9.85 -17.03 -10.96
N LYS A 130 -9.25 -15.83 -10.86
CA LYS A 130 -7.93 -15.50 -11.42
C LYS A 130 -6.79 -15.63 -10.39
N LEU A 131 -7.01 -16.38 -9.32
CA LEU A 131 -5.98 -16.59 -8.30
C LEU A 131 -4.79 -17.37 -8.87
N GLN A 132 -3.60 -17.12 -8.34
CA GLN A 132 -2.41 -17.93 -8.64
C GLN A 132 -2.52 -19.33 -8.05
N GLU A 133 -3.07 -19.41 -6.85
CA GLU A 133 -3.23 -20.64 -6.09
C GLU A 133 -4.38 -20.49 -5.10
N TYR A 134 -5.11 -21.55 -4.84
CA TYR A 134 -6.05 -21.63 -3.73
C TYR A 134 -6.08 -23.04 -3.14
N LYS A 135 -6.50 -23.14 -1.88
CA LYS A 135 -6.70 -24.41 -1.20
C LYS A 135 -7.92 -24.31 -0.28
N VAL A 136 -8.81 -25.29 -0.35
CA VAL A 136 -9.96 -25.44 0.55
C VAL A 136 -9.84 -26.77 1.25
N THR A 137 -9.73 -26.76 2.59
CA THR A 137 -9.63 -27.98 3.39
C THR A 137 -10.72 -27.99 4.45
N GLU A 138 -11.21 -29.17 4.78
CA GLU A 138 -12.22 -29.36 5.81
C GLU A 138 -11.67 -30.36 6.85
N GLU A 139 -11.53 -29.89 8.08
CA GLU A 139 -11.04 -30.65 9.22
C GLU A 139 -11.72 -30.16 10.52
N ASP A 140 -12.03 -31.06 11.43
CA ASP A 140 -12.57 -30.77 12.76
C ASP A 140 -13.79 -29.80 12.76
N GLY A 141 -14.69 -29.96 11.80
CA GLY A 141 -15.91 -29.13 11.68
C GLY A 141 -15.64 -27.70 11.21
N LYS A 142 -14.49 -27.44 10.61
CA LYS A 142 -14.12 -26.16 10.02
C LYS A 142 -13.66 -26.31 8.58
N ILE A 143 -13.88 -25.30 7.78
CA ILE A 143 -13.27 -25.14 6.45
C ILE A 143 -12.22 -24.05 6.56
N THR A 144 -10.99 -24.40 6.18
CA THR A 144 -9.89 -23.47 6.02
C THR A 144 -9.69 -23.18 4.54
N ILE A 145 -9.69 -21.90 4.20
CA ILE A 145 -9.54 -21.39 2.84
C ILE A 145 -8.23 -20.61 2.79
N TYR A 146 -7.34 -21.00 1.88
CA TYR A 146 -6.16 -20.22 1.53
C TYR A 146 -6.29 -19.72 0.10
N ALA A 147 -5.95 -18.47 -0.14
CA ALA A 147 -5.94 -17.85 -1.46
C ALA A 147 -4.66 -17.06 -1.67
N LYS A 148 -4.07 -17.21 -2.86
CA LYS A 148 -2.89 -16.48 -3.30
C LYS A 148 -3.20 -15.68 -4.57
N GLY A 149 -3.20 -14.40 -4.44
CA GLY A 149 -3.40 -13.43 -5.50
C GLY A 149 -2.08 -12.86 -6.02
N VAL A 150 -2.10 -11.58 -6.38
CA VAL A 150 -0.95 -10.83 -6.91
C VAL A 150 -0.87 -9.48 -6.22
N SER A 151 0.28 -9.16 -5.65
CA SER A 151 0.51 -7.85 -5.05
C SER A 151 0.59 -6.77 -6.12
N ALA A 152 0.07 -5.60 -5.81
CA ALA A 152 0.23 -4.37 -6.57
C ALA A 152 0.09 -3.18 -5.64
N HIS A 153 0.61 -2.03 -6.03
CA HIS A 153 0.40 -0.81 -5.25
C HIS A 153 -1.08 -0.41 -5.25
N ALA A 154 -1.60 0.06 -4.11
CA ALA A 154 -3.02 0.41 -3.96
C ALA A 154 -3.49 1.52 -4.92
N SER A 155 -2.57 2.37 -5.42
CA SER A 155 -2.89 3.38 -6.44
C SER A 155 -3.12 2.79 -7.85
N THR A 156 -2.68 1.55 -8.09
CA THR A 156 -2.81 0.83 -9.37
C THR A 156 -3.32 -0.60 -9.17
N PRO A 157 -4.48 -0.80 -8.49
CA PRO A 157 -4.94 -2.11 -8.06
C PRO A 157 -5.27 -3.07 -9.22
N ALA A 158 -5.48 -2.53 -10.41
CA ALA A 158 -5.76 -3.32 -11.61
C ALA A 158 -4.60 -4.26 -12.02
N PHE A 159 -3.38 -4.00 -11.55
CA PHE A 159 -2.23 -4.89 -11.76
C PHE A 159 -2.12 -6.01 -10.73
N GLY A 160 -2.97 -5.99 -9.71
CA GLY A 160 -3.01 -6.99 -8.65
C GLY A 160 -4.24 -7.89 -8.72
N VAL A 161 -4.23 -8.92 -7.86
CA VAL A 161 -5.39 -9.77 -7.58
C VAL A 161 -5.55 -9.84 -6.07
N ASN A 162 -6.63 -9.27 -5.56
CA ASN A 162 -6.90 -9.20 -4.12
C ASN A 162 -7.41 -10.53 -3.58
N ALA A 163 -6.56 -11.29 -2.91
CA ALA A 163 -6.89 -12.61 -2.35
C ALA A 163 -8.06 -12.54 -1.34
N ALA A 164 -8.08 -11.53 -0.46
CA ALA A 164 -9.17 -11.38 0.51
C ALA A 164 -10.50 -11.05 -0.17
N GLY A 165 -10.49 -10.16 -1.17
CA GLY A 165 -11.68 -9.85 -1.96
C GLY A 165 -12.25 -11.08 -2.66
N VAL A 166 -11.37 -11.90 -3.27
CA VAL A 166 -11.79 -13.14 -3.93
C VAL A 166 -12.39 -14.13 -2.93
N ILE A 167 -11.81 -14.27 -1.71
CA ILE A 167 -12.40 -15.12 -0.67
C ILE A 167 -13.82 -14.64 -0.33
N PHE A 168 -14.03 -13.34 -0.13
CA PHE A 168 -15.37 -12.82 0.16
C PHE A 168 -16.37 -13.06 -0.98
N ASP A 169 -15.94 -12.87 -2.23
CA ASP A 169 -16.77 -13.14 -3.40
C ASP A 169 -17.16 -14.62 -3.51
N CYS A 170 -16.21 -15.53 -3.27
CA CYS A 170 -16.47 -16.97 -3.28
C CYS A 170 -17.38 -17.41 -2.13
N LEU A 171 -17.19 -16.85 -0.92
CA LEU A 171 -18.09 -17.10 0.21
C LEU A 171 -19.51 -16.62 -0.10
N ALA A 172 -19.67 -15.44 -0.69
CA ALA A 172 -20.99 -14.92 -1.07
C ALA A 172 -21.67 -15.76 -2.15
N LYS A 173 -20.91 -16.38 -3.07
CA LYS A 173 -21.45 -17.28 -4.11
C LYS A 173 -21.83 -18.66 -3.56
N ALA A 174 -21.09 -19.14 -2.58
CA ALA A 174 -21.29 -20.44 -1.96
C ALA A 174 -22.46 -20.49 -0.95
N GLY A 175 -22.93 -19.32 -0.44
CA GLY A 175 -24.08 -19.18 0.47
C GLY A 175 -23.67 -19.05 1.90
#